data_18edc3fcdf84fb22c3032956991a98f4
#
_entry.id   18edc3fcdf84fb22c3032956991a98f4
#
_cell.length_a   1.000
_cell.length_b   1.000
_cell.length_c   1.000
_cell.angle_alpha   90.00
_cell.angle_beta   90.00
_cell.angle_gamma   90.00
#
_symmetry.space_group_name_H-M   'P 1'
#
loop_
_entity.id
_entity.type
_entity.pdbx_description
1 polymer ?
#
loop_
_entity_poly.entity_id
_entity_poly.type
_entity_poly.pdbx_seq_one_letter_code
_entity_poly.pdbx_strand_id
1 'polypeptide(L)'
;MNAFRFKIRFAKPITLQGQEQTIREGVLIEQRGQWAEASPLPGFSAETIDDVIAALRGLQPPPASLQFALESLETPLESSKPAPISVPWNYLLLGDRKQVLNDVENCIQTKCRAVKLKVGRGDLSAEVELVKEVRKRLPDHVQLRLDANQAWSLEEAVTFFDAVEGVDLQYVEEPLQDSNLLEELYARTGARYALDETLLRERQIEAWPNVVALVCKPTILGGRDRIQQLVAPGKPVIFSAAFESGVGVARIAQLAAELSPEHAAGLDTLDWLADDLLIQSPKKQNDMFVVPETLDVAKAKLEAIEL
;
A
#
# COMPACT_ATOMS: atom_id res chain seq x y z
N MET A 1 -22.49 -17.64 -2.83
CA MET A 1 -21.71 -16.39 -2.74
C MET A 1 -22.68 -15.26 -2.49
N ASN A 2 -22.38 -14.39 -1.51
CA ASN A 2 -23.14 -13.20 -1.20
C ASN A 2 -22.25 -11.99 -1.43
N ALA A 3 -22.81 -10.89 -1.94
CA ALA A 3 -22.08 -9.65 -2.16
C ALA A 3 -22.80 -8.46 -1.50
N PHE A 4 -22.02 -7.51 -1.00
CA PHE A 4 -22.53 -6.38 -0.25
C PHE A 4 -21.74 -5.12 -0.61
N ARG A 5 -22.44 -4.02 -0.92
CA ARG A 5 -21.82 -2.70 -1.04
C ARG A 5 -21.59 -2.10 0.34
N PHE A 6 -20.51 -1.40 0.52
CA PHE A 6 -20.24 -0.63 1.73
C PHE A 6 -19.75 0.78 1.41
N LYS A 7 -19.92 1.66 2.39
CA LYS A 7 -19.41 3.04 2.38
C LYS A 7 -18.85 3.37 3.76
N ILE A 8 -17.59 3.78 3.81
CA ILE A 8 -16.93 4.25 5.02
C ILE A 8 -16.45 5.68 4.79
N ARG A 9 -16.65 6.55 5.76
CA ARG A 9 -16.08 7.91 5.70
C ARG A 9 -14.59 7.86 5.98
N PHE A 10 -13.84 8.70 5.30
CA PHE A 10 -12.50 9.03 5.75
C PHE A 10 -12.57 9.86 7.04
N ALA A 11 -11.64 9.65 7.97
CA ALA A 11 -11.52 10.42 9.21
C ALA A 11 -11.27 11.91 8.93
N LYS A 12 -10.57 12.20 7.82
CA LYS A 12 -10.39 13.53 7.22
C LYS A 12 -10.44 13.36 5.70
N PRO A 13 -10.93 14.35 4.95
CA PRO A 13 -10.84 14.30 3.48
C PRO A 13 -9.40 14.05 3.02
N ILE A 14 -9.26 13.20 2.01
CA ILE A 14 -7.97 12.91 1.37
C ILE A 14 -8.00 13.36 -0.08
N THR A 15 -6.86 13.74 -0.63
CA THR A 15 -6.75 14.10 -2.06
C THR A 15 -6.07 12.97 -2.82
N LEU A 16 -6.78 12.39 -3.79
CA LEU A 16 -6.27 11.36 -4.71
C LEU A 16 -6.32 11.92 -6.13
N GLN A 17 -5.19 11.95 -6.82
CA GLN A 17 -5.09 12.46 -8.21
C GLN A 17 -5.78 13.84 -8.38
N GLY A 18 -5.60 14.75 -7.39
CA GLY A 18 -6.19 16.09 -7.42
C GLY A 18 -7.68 16.16 -7.07
N GLN A 19 -8.33 15.04 -6.76
CA GLN A 19 -9.75 14.98 -6.37
C GLN A 19 -9.88 14.70 -4.87
N GLU A 20 -10.73 15.49 -4.19
CA GLU A 20 -11.04 15.27 -2.79
C GLU A 20 -11.97 14.06 -2.64
N GLN A 21 -11.60 13.17 -1.74
CA GLN A 21 -12.36 11.98 -1.36
C GLN A 21 -12.75 12.06 0.12
N THR A 22 -14.03 11.91 0.41
CA THR A 22 -14.58 11.91 1.78
C THR A 22 -15.14 10.55 2.18
N ILE A 23 -15.35 9.67 1.19
CA ILE A 23 -15.93 8.34 1.36
C ILE A 23 -15.10 7.31 0.62
N ARG A 24 -14.81 6.21 1.28
CA ARG A 24 -14.30 4.97 0.69
C ARG A 24 -15.46 4.02 0.41
N GLU A 25 -15.59 3.58 -0.82
CA GLU A 25 -16.59 2.60 -1.23
C GLU A 25 -15.93 1.31 -1.69
N GLY A 26 -16.66 0.19 -1.56
CA GLY A 26 -16.23 -1.10 -2.05
C GLY A 26 -17.35 -2.13 -2.00
N VAL A 27 -16.99 -3.34 -2.40
CA VAL A 27 -17.85 -4.53 -2.34
C VAL A 27 -17.17 -5.56 -1.44
N LEU A 28 -17.86 -6.01 -0.40
CA LEU A 28 -17.50 -7.21 0.34
C LEU A 28 -18.15 -8.43 -0.29
N ILE A 29 -17.42 -9.51 -0.35
CA ILE A 29 -17.86 -10.80 -0.87
C ILE A 29 -17.72 -11.83 0.24
N GLU A 30 -18.79 -12.56 0.49
CA GLU A 30 -18.85 -13.66 1.45
C GLU A 30 -19.05 -14.99 0.72
N GLN A 31 -18.22 -15.96 1.01
CA GLN A 31 -18.41 -17.33 0.54
C GLN A 31 -17.94 -18.32 1.62
N ARG A 32 -18.83 -19.22 2.04
CA ARG A 32 -18.54 -20.27 3.04
C ARG A 32 -17.95 -19.71 4.36
N GLY A 33 -18.41 -18.56 4.80
CA GLY A 33 -17.91 -17.90 6.01
C GLY A 33 -16.61 -17.11 5.82
N GLN A 34 -15.99 -17.16 4.64
CA GLN A 34 -14.82 -16.35 4.31
C GLN A 34 -15.24 -15.03 3.69
N TRP A 35 -14.53 -13.95 4.05
CA TRP A 35 -14.76 -12.60 3.54
C TRP A 35 -13.58 -12.09 2.74
N ALA A 36 -13.86 -11.37 1.67
CA ALA A 36 -12.87 -10.62 0.90
C ALA A 36 -13.45 -9.29 0.41
N GLU A 37 -12.60 -8.39 -0.04
CA GLU A 37 -12.94 -7.03 -0.44
C GLU A 37 -12.45 -6.74 -1.85
N ALA A 38 -13.38 -6.23 -2.69
CA ALA A 38 -13.09 -5.62 -3.97
C ALA A 38 -13.41 -4.13 -3.89
N SER A 39 -12.40 -3.30 -3.78
CA SER A 39 -12.56 -1.85 -3.58
C SER A 39 -11.62 -1.06 -4.49
N PRO A 40 -12.00 -0.84 -5.75
CA PRO A 40 -11.27 0.03 -6.67
C PRO A 40 -10.95 1.38 -6.03
N LEU A 41 -9.73 1.89 -6.24
CA LEU A 41 -9.34 3.20 -5.74
C LEU A 41 -9.52 4.25 -6.83
N PRO A 42 -10.40 5.26 -6.67
CA PRO A 42 -10.62 6.29 -7.67
C PRO A 42 -9.32 6.99 -8.09
N GLY A 43 -9.08 7.11 -9.39
CA GLY A 43 -7.87 7.71 -9.97
C GLY A 43 -6.67 6.76 -10.10
N PHE A 44 -6.68 5.60 -9.45
CA PHE A 44 -5.62 4.59 -9.51
C PHE A 44 -6.08 3.28 -10.16
N SER A 45 -7.27 2.78 -9.80
CA SER A 45 -7.85 1.61 -10.46
C SER A 45 -8.42 1.97 -11.82
N ALA A 46 -8.29 1.07 -12.79
CA ALA A 46 -8.88 1.22 -14.12
C ALA A 46 -10.41 1.01 -14.08
N GLU A 47 -10.89 0.22 -13.12
CA GLU A 47 -12.28 -0.13 -12.92
C GLU A 47 -12.97 0.72 -11.87
N THR A 48 -14.30 0.69 -11.89
CA THR A 48 -15.23 1.30 -10.94
C THR A 48 -15.94 0.25 -10.07
N ILE A 49 -16.68 0.68 -9.05
CA ILE A 49 -17.56 -0.22 -8.26
C ILE A 49 -18.65 -0.86 -9.13
N ASP A 50 -19.17 -0.13 -10.11
CA ASP A 50 -20.20 -0.65 -11.01
C ASP A 50 -19.63 -1.74 -11.92
N ASP A 51 -18.36 -1.65 -12.33
CA ASP A 51 -17.65 -2.71 -13.06
C ASP A 51 -17.50 -3.98 -12.20
N VAL A 52 -17.15 -3.83 -10.92
CA VAL A 52 -17.11 -4.94 -9.97
C VAL A 52 -18.47 -5.63 -9.86
N ILE A 53 -19.55 -4.86 -9.71
CA ILE A 53 -20.92 -5.39 -9.60
C ILE A 53 -21.35 -6.06 -10.90
N ALA A 54 -21.06 -5.47 -12.05
CA ALA A 54 -21.35 -6.06 -13.37
C ALA A 54 -20.62 -7.41 -13.55
N ALA A 55 -19.36 -7.49 -13.13
CA ALA A 55 -18.60 -8.73 -13.21
C ALA A 55 -19.14 -9.81 -12.26
N LEU A 56 -19.56 -9.46 -11.04
CA LEU A 56 -20.21 -10.38 -10.11
C LEU A 56 -21.53 -10.95 -10.66
N ARG A 57 -22.23 -10.19 -11.51
CA ARG A 57 -23.43 -10.64 -12.25
C ARG A 57 -23.11 -11.43 -13.52
N GLY A 58 -21.83 -11.68 -13.83
CA GLY A 58 -21.40 -12.41 -15.03
C GLY A 58 -21.52 -11.61 -16.33
N LEU A 59 -21.67 -10.28 -16.27
CA LEU A 59 -21.84 -9.42 -17.45
C LEU A 59 -20.49 -9.03 -18.09
N GLN A 60 -19.40 -9.19 -17.38
CA GLN A 60 -18.03 -8.93 -17.87
C GLN A 60 -17.00 -9.73 -17.08
N PRO A 61 -15.75 -9.87 -17.57
CA PRO A 61 -14.67 -10.51 -16.82
C PRO A 61 -14.37 -9.77 -15.51
N PRO A 62 -13.92 -10.48 -14.45
CA PRO A 62 -13.58 -9.85 -13.18
C PRO A 62 -12.41 -8.85 -13.34
N PRO A 63 -12.60 -7.58 -12.93
CA PRO A 63 -11.53 -6.59 -12.88
C PRO A 63 -10.52 -6.90 -11.78
N ALA A 64 -9.40 -6.16 -11.73
CA ALA A 64 -8.27 -6.43 -10.86
C ALA A 64 -8.64 -6.59 -9.37
N SER A 65 -9.39 -5.65 -8.82
CA SER A 65 -9.83 -5.70 -7.41
C SER A 65 -10.71 -6.90 -7.10
N LEU A 66 -11.59 -7.29 -8.05
CA LEU A 66 -12.43 -8.47 -7.89
C LEU A 66 -11.63 -9.77 -8.04
N GLN A 67 -10.65 -9.84 -8.95
CA GLN A 67 -9.75 -11.00 -9.06
C GLN A 67 -9.05 -11.27 -7.74
N PHE A 68 -8.42 -10.25 -7.15
CA PHE A 68 -7.77 -10.36 -5.85
C PHE A 68 -8.75 -10.82 -4.75
N ALA A 69 -9.97 -10.26 -4.73
CA ALA A 69 -10.99 -10.64 -3.75
C ALA A 69 -11.42 -12.11 -3.90
N LEU A 70 -11.73 -12.56 -5.12
CA LEU A 70 -12.17 -13.94 -5.37
C LEU A 70 -11.08 -14.96 -5.01
N GLU A 71 -9.83 -14.72 -5.39
CA GLU A 71 -8.70 -15.59 -5.06
C GLU A 71 -8.41 -15.61 -3.54
N SER A 72 -8.62 -14.48 -2.85
CA SER A 72 -8.49 -14.41 -1.41
C SER A 72 -9.52 -15.28 -0.68
N LEU A 73 -10.70 -15.51 -1.27
CA LEU A 73 -11.71 -16.42 -0.71
C LEU A 73 -11.31 -17.90 -0.80
N GLU A 74 -10.45 -18.26 -1.75
CA GLU A 74 -9.96 -19.63 -1.92
C GLU A 74 -8.89 -19.99 -0.87
N THR A 75 -8.28 -18.98 -0.24
CA THR A 75 -7.27 -19.16 0.80
C THR A 75 -7.87 -18.82 2.17
N PRO A 76 -8.23 -19.80 3.02
CA PRO A 76 -8.76 -19.53 4.35
C PRO A 76 -7.81 -18.64 5.17
N LEU A 77 -8.37 -17.69 5.93
CA LEU A 77 -7.59 -16.90 6.89
C LEU A 77 -7.12 -17.75 8.08
N GLU A 78 -7.84 -18.81 8.36
CA GLU A 78 -7.46 -19.77 9.39
C GLU A 78 -6.09 -20.37 9.04
N SER A 79 -5.11 -19.91 9.78
CA SER A 79 -3.76 -20.41 9.68
C SER A 79 -3.76 -21.90 10.06
N SER A 80 -3.20 -22.74 9.20
CA SER A 80 -2.80 -24.10 9.59
C SER A 80 -1.69 -24.07 10.66
N LYS A 81 -1.24 -22.88 11.05
CA LYS A 81 -0.27 -22.63 12.11
C LYS A 81 -1.00 -22.14 13.38
N PRO A 82 -0.53 -22.51 14.57
CA PRO A 82 -1.18 -22.15 15.84
C PRO A 82 -1.00 -20.68 16.26
N ALA A 83 -0.76 -19.77 15.36
CA ALA A 83 -0.52 -18.35 15.66
C ALA A 83 -1.28 -17.44 14.66
N PRO A 84 -1.79 -16.28 15.10
CA PRO A 84 -2.45 -15.33 14.23
C PRO A 84 -1.48 -14.84 13.13
N ILE A 85 -2.04 -14.48 11.97
CA ILE A 85 -1.27 -13.87 10.87
C ILE A 85 -0.70 -12.55 11.38
N SER A 86 0.60 -12.38 11.23
CA SER A 86 1.28 -11.15 11.62
C SER A 86 2.43 -10.85 10.66
N VAL A 87 2.59 -9.58 10.31
CA VAL A 87 3.64 -9.09 9.38
C VAL A 87 4.28 -7.82 9.92
N PRO A 88 5.55 -7.58 9.64
CA PRO A 88 6.15 -6.28 9.89
C PRO A 88 5.41 -5.19 9.11
N TRP A 89 5.30 -3.99 9.67
CA TRP A 89 4.64 -2.87 9.01
C TRP A 89 5.53 -1.62 9.00
N ASN A 90 5.28 -0.71 8.05
CA ASN A 90 5.93 0.58 8.01
C ASN A 90 5.00 1.68 8.52
N TYR A 91 5.56 2.61 9.28
CA TYR A 91 4.87 3.81 9.73
C TYR A 91 4.80 4.83 8.58
N LEU A 92 3.63 5.44 8.34
CA LEU A 92 3.46 6.47 7.33
C LEU A 92 3.62 7.86 7.95
N LEU A 93 4.65 8.59 7.53
CA LEU A 93 4.87 10.00 7.90
C LEU A 93 4.28 10.90 6.82
N LEU A 94 3.27 11.68 7.20
CA LEU A 94 2.56 12.59 6.32
C LEU A 94 2.13 13.84 7.06
N GLY A 95 2.15 14.99 6.39
CA GLY A 95 1.74 16.27 6.94
C GLY A 95 2.81 17.35 6.78
N ASP A 96 2.70 18.42 7.55
CA ASP A 96 3.72 19.45 7.60
C ASP A 96 4.96 18.98 8.40
N ARG A 97 6.05 19.75 8.31
CA ARG A 97 7.32 19.44 9.01
C ARG A 97 7.11 19.16 10.50
N LYS A 98 6.28 19.94 11.19
CA LYS A 98 6.05 19.79 12.62
C LYS A 98 5.34 18.49 12.95
N GLN A 99 4.32 18.15 12.17
CA GLN A 99 3.59 16.89 12.31
C GLN A 99 4.50 15.69 12.03
N VAL A 100 5.23 15.69 10.91
CA VAL A 100 6.19 14.63 10.56
C VAL A 100 7.18 14.39 11.69
N LEU A 101 7.78 15.44 12.26
CA LEU A 101 8.78 15.28 13.33
C LEU A 101 8.17 14.80 14.66
N ASN A 102 6.91 15.14 14.96
CA ASN A 102 6.19 14.57 16.09
C ASN A 102 5.87 13.08 15.86
N ASP A 103 5.48 12.72 14.63
CA ASP A 103 5.14 11.33 14.27
C ASP A 103 6.38 10.43 14.25
N VAL A 104 7.58 10.95 14.00
CA VAL A 104 8.85 10.20 14.17
C VAL A 104 9.00 9.71 15.61
N GLU A 105 8.71 10.53 16.61
CA GLU A 105 8.77 10.12 18.02
C GLU A 105 7.75 9.00 18.33
N ASN A 106 6.55 9.11 17.78
CA ASN A 106 5.53 8.06 17.91
C ASN A 106 5.99 6.75 17.24
N CYS A 107 6.59 6.84 16.04
CA CYS A 107 7.14 5.66 15.35
C CYS A 107 8.20 4.94 16.20
N ILE A 108 9.12 5.69 16.83
CA ILE A 108 10.15 5.08 17.69
C ILE A 108 9.52 4.30 18.85
N GLN A 109 8.44 4.84 19.44
CA GLN A 109 7.71 4.15 20.50
C GLN A 109 7.02 2.84 20.05
N THR A 110 6.55 2.79 18.79
CA THR A 110 5.93 1.58 18.22
C THR A 110 6.94 0.52 17.82
N LYS A 111 8.25 0.82 17.84
CA LYS A 111 9.33 -0.07 17.40
C LYS A 111 9.18 -0.57 15.96
N CYS A 112 8.54 0.24 15.08
CA CYS A 112 8.38 -0.11 13.68
C CYS A 112 9.73 -0.36 12.99
N ARG A 113 9.76 -1.25 12.00
CA ARG A 113 10.99 -1.60 11.27
C ARG A 113 11.31 -0.67 10.12
N ALA A 114 10.29 0.02 9.62
CA ALA A 114 10.43 0.96 8.51
C ALA A 114 9.49 2.15 8.67
N VAL A 115 9.90 3.26 8.10
CA VAL A 115 9.14 4.51 8.01
C VAL A 115 9.04 4.90 6.55
N LYS A 116 7.88 5.32 6.10
CA LYS A 116 7.66 5.88 4.77
C LYS A 116 7.29 7.36 4.88
N LEU A 117 8.13 8.25 4.35
CA LEU A 117 7.93 9.69 4.32
C LEU A 117 7.50 10.14 2.92
N LYS A 118 6.39 10.85 2.81
CA LYS A 118 5.94 11.48 1.58
C LYS A 118 6.79 12.72 1.25
N VAL A 119 7.32 12.76 0.04
CA VAL A 119 8.13 13.86 -0.53
C VAL A 119 7.57 14.30 -1.89
N GLY A 120 8.18 15.25 -2.56
CA GLY A 120 7.71 15.77 -3.86
C GLY A 120 6.45 16.64 -3.73
N ARG A 121 6.24 17.28 -2.58
CA ARG A 121 5.00 18.05 -2.28
C ARG A 121 5.23 19.53 -2.04
N GLY A 122 6.48 19.97 -2.03
CA GLY A 122 6.82 21.34 -1.69
C GLY A 122 8.17 21.78 -2.24
N ASP A 123 8.82 22.68 -1.51
CA ASP A 123 10.16 23.14 -1.86
C ASP A 123 11.19 22.03 -1.64
N LEU A 124 11.97 21.73 -2.69
CA LEU A 124 12.95 20.64 -2.70
C LEU A 124 13.99 20.76 -1.58
N SER A 125 14.49 21.98 -1.32
CA SER A 125 15.50 22.19 -0.29
C SER A 125 14.93 21.96 1.11
N ALA A 126 13.68 22.39 1.35
CA ALA A 126 13.00 22.12 2.60
C ALA A 126 12.73 20.64 2.83
N GLU A 127 12.41 19.89 1.76
CA GLU A 127 12.22 18.43 1.82
C GLU A 127 13.53 17.70 2.10
N VAL A 128 14.63 18.09 1.46
CA VAL A 128 15.98 17.55 1.74
C VAL A 128 16.34 17.71 3.22
N GLU A 129 16.15 18.91 3.77
CA GLU A 129 16.41 19.16 5.19
C GLU A 129 15.50 18.33 6.11
N LEU A 130 14.24 18.15 5.74
CA LEU A 130 13.31 17.29 6.49
C LEU A 130 13.77 15.83 6.47
N VAL A 131 14.16 15.31 5.32
CA VAL A 131 14.66 13.93 5.16
C VAL A 131 15.91 13.70 6.03
N LYS A 132 16.88 14.60 5.99
CA LYS A 132 18.09 14.55 6.84
C LYS A 132 17.74 14.56 8.32
N GLU A 133 16.79 15.42 8.73
CA GLU A 133 16.37 15.50 10.12
C GLU A 133 15.61 14.26 10.57
N VAL A 134 14.72 13.72 9.74
CA VAL A 134 14.02 12.45 10.01
C VAL A 134 15.03 11.31 10.18
N ARG A 135 15.99 11.14 9.23
CA ARG A 135 17.01 10.09 9.34
C ARG A 135 17.84 10.22 10.63
N LYS A 136 18.23 11.45 10.99
CA LYS A 136 19.02 11.72 12.21
C LYS A 136 18.28 11.31 13.50
N ARG A 137 16.95 11.42 13.52
CA ARG A 137 16.14 11.07 14.70
C ARG A 137 15.80 9.58 14.78
N LEU A 138 15.70 8.92 13.62
CA LEU A 138 15.38 7.49 13.59
C LEU A 138 16.59 6.65 14.04
N PRO A 139 16.36 5.58 14.81
CA PRO A 139 17.40 4.59 15.11
C PRO A 139 17.99 3.98 13.82
N ASP A 140 19.25 3.58 13.84
CA ASP A 140 19.95 3.04 12.66
C ASP A 140 19.29 1.79 12.07
N HIS A 141 18.65 0.98 12.90
CA HIS A 141 17.97 -0.24 12.45
C HIS A 141 16.62 0.01 11.78
N VAL A 142 16.07 1.23 11.85
CA VAL A 142 14.80 1.59 11.21
C VAL A 142 15.07 2.04 9.78
N GLN A 143 14.47 1.36 8.81
CA GLN A 143 14.60 1.68 7.39
C GLN A 143 13.81 2.95 7.05
N LEU A 144 14.43 3.89 6.36
CA LEU A 144 13.77 5.08 5.84
C LEU A 144 13.46 4.89 4.35
N ARG A 145 12.18 4.94 4.00
CA ARG A 145 11.63 4.94 2.65
C ARG A 145 11.09 6.31 2.34
N LEU A 146 11.29 6.79 1.13
CA LEU A 146 10.65 8.00 0.65
C LEU A 146 9.64 7.64 -0.44
N ASP A 147 8.60 8.44 -0.61
CA ASP A 147 7.60 8.23 -1.65
C ASP A 147 7.27 9.58 -2.30
N ALA A 148 7.72 9.73 -3.54
CA ALA A 148 7.57 10.94 -4.32
C ALA A 148 6.33 10.96 -5.22
N ASN A 149 5.63 9.83 -5.38
CA ASN A 149 4.43 9.69 -6.22
C ASN A 149 4.57 10.35 -7.61
N GLN A 150 5.68 10.09 -8.28
CA GLN A 150 5.99 10.61 -9.62
C GLN A 150 6.03 12.15 -9.70
N ALA A 151 6.47 12.83 -8.63
CA ALA A 151 6.40 14.29 -8.56
C ALA A 151 7.52 14.99 -9.33
N TRP A 152 8.72 14.39 -9.47
CA TRP A 152 9.89 15.10 -9.95
C TRP A 152 10.15 14.92 -11.44
N SER A 153 10.65 15.97 -12.07
CA SER A 153 11.41 15.87 -13.31
C SER A 153 12.76 15.18 -13.06
N LEU A 154 13.46 14.74 -14.11
CA LEU A 154 14.79 14.13 -13.99
C LEU A 154 15.78 15.06 -13.27
N GLU A 155 15.81 16.35 -13.60
CA GLU A 155 16.76 17.29 -13.01
C GLU A 155 16.46 17.60 -11.53
N GLU A 156 15.19 17.67 -11.15
CA GLU A 156 14.80 17.79 -9.73
C GLU A 156 15.20 16.55 -8.94
N ALA A 157 14.97 15.36 -9.51
CA ALA A 157 15.37 14.10 -8.87
C ALA A 157 16.89 14.00 -8.71
N VAL A 158 17.67 14.35 -9.74
CA VAL A 158 19.15 14.39 -9.63
C VAL A 158 19.58 15.35 -8.54
N THR A 159 19.02 16.57 -8.53
CA THR A 159 19.33 17.56 -7.49
C THR A 159 18.99 17.04 -6.08
N PHE A 160 17.87 16.34 -5.94
CA PHE A 160 17.47 15.73 -4.68
C PHE A 160 18.44 14.64 -4.23
N PHE A 161 18.76 13.68 -5.11
CA PHE A 161 19.64 12.56 -4.78
C PHE A 161 21.06 13.03 -4.44
N ASP A 162 21.59 14.00 -5.17
CA ASP A 162 22.89 14.63 -4.86
C ASP A 162 22.87 15.29 -3.47
N ALA A 163 21.76 15.99 -3.14
CA ALA A 163 21.62 16.68 -1.86
C ALA A 163 21.46 15.73 -0.66
N VAL A 164 20.95 14.50 -0.88
CA VAL A 164 20.79 13.46 0.16
C VAL A 164 21.89 12.41 0.09
N GLU A 165 22.97 12.66 -0.66
CA GLU A 165 24.13 11.76 -0.70
C GLU A 165 24.61 11.44 0.71
N GLY A 166 24.85 10.17 1.01
CA GLY A 166 25.26 9.69 2.34
C GLY A 166 24.13 9.56 3.36
N VAL A 167 22.90 9.94 3.03
CA VAL A 167 21.74 9.63 3.87
C VAL A 167 21.34 8.18 3.65
N ASP A 168 21.26 7.38 4.73
CA ASP A 168 20.85 5.98 4.66
C ASP A 168 19.36 5.87 4.35
N LEU A 169 19.04 5.71 3.05
CA LEU A 169 17.71 5.48 2.52
C LEU A 169 17.59 4.05 2.03
N GLN A 170 16.49 3.36 2.35
CA GLN A 170 16.19 2.07 1.75
C GLN A 170 15.92 2.24 0.26
N TYR A 171 15.06 3.19 -0.12
CA TYR A 171 14.77 3.60 -1.50
C TYR A 171 13.94 4.90 -1.55
N VAL A 172 13.81 5.45 -2.76
CA VAL A 172 12.79 6.43 -3.12
C VAL A 172 11.78 5.76 -4.06
N GLU A 173 10.51 5.71 -3.67
CA GLU A 173 9.42 5.14 -4.45
C GLU A 173 8.94 6.16 -5.48
N GLU A 174 8.80 5.72 -6.74
CA GLU A 174 8.30 6.51 -7.88
C GLU A 174 8.84 7.95 -7.94
N PRO A 175 10.17 8.15 -8.09
CA PRO A 175 10.72 9.49 -8.06
C PRO A 175 10.32 10.36 -9.25
N LEU A 176 10.13 9.78 -10.45
CA LEU A 176 10.00 10.52 -11.70
C LEU A 176 8.60 10.55 -12.28
N GLN A 177 8.21 11.69 -12.86
CA GLN A 177 7.00 11.85 -13.68
C GLN A 177 7.04 10.94 -14.92
N ASP A 178 8.22 10.78 -15.52
CA ASP A 178 8.46 9.87 -16.65
C ASP A 178 9.33 8.70 -16.20
N SER A 179 8.71 7.54 -16.01
CA SER A 179 9.38 6.31 -15.59
C SER A 179 10.43 5.79 -16.59
N ASN A 180 10.35 6.19 -17.87
CA ASN A 180 11.37 5.81 -18.86
C ASN A 180 12.75 6.39 -18.57
N LEU A 181 12.83 7.42 -17.74
CA LEU A 181 14.07 8.09 -17.35
C LEU A 181 14.70 7.51 -16.05
N LEU A 182 14.10 6.48 -15.44
CA LEU A 182 14.60 5.89 -14.18
C LEU A 182 16.01 5.31 -14.31
N GLU A 183 16.32 4.67 -15.42
CA GLU A 183 17.68 4.13 -15.65
C GLU A 183 18.70 5.25 -15.92
N GLU A 184 18.28 6.37 -16.52
CA GLU A 184 19.14 7.56 -16.65
C GLU A 184 19.37 8.21 -15.28
N LEU A 185 18.35 8.31 -14.44
CA LEU A 185 18.49 8.78 -13.06
C LEU A 185 19.51 7.91 -12.30
N TYR A 186 19.38 6.58 -12.40
CA TYR A 186 20.35 5.67 -11.78
C TYR A 186 21.77 5.88 -12.30
N ALA A 187 21.95 6.01 -13.61
CA ALA A 187 23.26 6.22 -14.22
C ALA A 187 23.93 7.52 -13.75
N ARG A 188 23.16 8.56 -13.45
CA ARG A 188 23.66 9.86 -12.98
C ARG A 188 23.95 9.91 -11.48
N THR A 189 23.17 9.21 -10.66
CA THR A 189 23.16 9.40 -9.20
C THR A 189 23.41 8.12 -8.40
N GLY A 190 23.29 6.94 -9.01
CA GLY A 190 23.26 5.67 -8.27
C GLY A 190 21.99 5.49 -7.43
N ALA A 191 20.90 6.21 -7.76
CA ALA A 191 19.66 6.26 -7.00
C ALA A 191 19.07 4.87 -6.72
N ARG A 192 18.75 4.60 -5.46
CA ARG A 192 17.97 3.42 -5.08
C ARG A 192 16.50 3.76 -5.20
N TYR A 193 15.80 3.22 -6.20
CA TYR A 193 14.39 3.50 -6.43
C TYR A 193 13.52 2.25 -6.38
N ALA A 194 12.24 2.44 -6.05
CA ALA A 194 11.21 1.40 -6.06
C ALA A 194 10.08 1.79 -7.02
N LEU A 195 9.37 0.79 -7.55
CA LEU A 195 8.21 0.98 -8.44
C LEU A 195 6.90 0.72 -7.69
N ASP A 196 5.89 1.55 -7.95
CA ASP A 196 4.49 1.44 -7.50
C ASP A 196 3.54 1.72 -8.68
N GLU A 197 3.29 2.98 -9.01
CA GLU A 197 2.40 3.38 -10.11
C GLU A 197 2.89 2.88 -11.48
N THR A 198 4.17 2.79 -11.67
CA THR A 198 4.77 2.24 -12.89
C THR A 198 4.38 0.78 -13.12
N LEU A 199 4.22 -0.02 -12.05
CA LEU A 199 3.79 -1.43 -12.14
C LEU A 199 2.37 -1.60 -12.71
N LEU A 200 1.53 -0.58 -12.63
CA LEU A 200 0.16 -0.61 -13.17
C LEU A 200 0.16 -0.56 -14.70
N ARG A 201 1.14 0.13 -15.29
CA ARG A 201 1.25 0.37 -16.73
C ARG A 201 2.14 -0.66 -17.41
N GLU A 202 3.21 -1.07 -16.71
CA GLU A 202 4.26 -1.89 -17.28
C GLU A 202 4.19 -3.33 -16.77
N ARG A 203 4.35 -4.26 -17.70
CA ARG A 203 4.34 -5.70 -17.39
C ARG A 203 5.72 -6.32 -17.34
N GLN A 204 6.73 -5.66 -17.92
CA GLN A 204 8.09 -6.16 -18.04
C GLN A 204 9.00 -5.44 -17.03
N ILE A 205 9.21 -6.06 -15.86
CA ILE A 205 10.07 -5.51 -14.80
C ILE A 205 11.55 -5.51 -15.21
N GLU A 206 11.90 -6.34 -16.16
CA GLU A 206 13.26 -6.44 -16.72
C GLU A 206 13.72 -5.14 -17.38
N ALA A 207 12.81 -4.23 -17.75
CA ALA A 207 13.12 -2.90 -18.27
C ALA A 207 13.84 -2.03 -17.22
N TRP A 208 13.74 -2.36 -15.92
CA TRP A 208 14.38 -1.62 -14.82
C TRP A 208 15.30 -2.53 -13.99
N PRO A 209 16.50 -2.87 -14.51
CA PRO A 209 17.42 -3.77 -13.81
C PRO A 209 17.89 -3.20 -12.46
N ASN A 210 17.92 -1.87 -12.30
CA ASN A 210 18.40 -1.20 -11.11
C ASN A 210 17.32 -0.89 -10.06
N VAL A 211 16.05 -1.29 -10.31
CA VAL A 211 15.00 -1.22 -9.28
C VAL A 211 15.37 -2.08 -8.07
N VAL A 212 15.22 -1.54 -6.86
CA VAL A 212 15.62 -2.23 -5.63
C VAL A 212 14.44 -2.83 -4.87
N ALA A 213 13.20 -2.40 -5.15
CA ALA A 213 11.99 -2.96 -4.57
C ALA A 213 10.77 -2.72 -5.46
N LEU A 214 9.74 -3.56 -5.32
CA LEU A 214 8.46 -3.44 -5.99
C LEU A 214 7.37 -3.25 -4.94
N VAL A 215 6.62 -2.15 -5.02
CA VAL A 215 5.49 -1.88 -4.12
C VAL A 215 4.23 -2.46 -4.74
N CYS A 216 3.68 -3.48 -4.11
CA CYS A 216 2.55 -4.24 -4.63
C CYS A 216 1.27 -3.86 -3.87
N LYS A 217 0.29 -3.31 -4.60
CA LYS A 217 -1.08 -3.04 -4.13
C LYS A 217 -2.03 -4.07 -4.74
N PRO A 218 -2.30 -5.21 -4.08
CA PRO A 218 -3.03 -6.33 -4.67
C PRO A 218 -4.40 -5.92 -5.22
N THR A 219 -5.13 -5.08 -4.51
CA THR A 219 -6.45 -4.58 -4.93
C THR A 219 -6.40 -3.83 -6.27
N ILE A 220 -5.27 -3.20 -6.61
CA ILE A 220 -5.13 -2.44 -7.86
C ILE A 220 -4.45 -3.28 -8.94
N LEU A 221 -3.46 -4.09 -8.57
CA LEU A 221 -2.68 -4.90 -9.52
C LEU A 221 -3.41 -6.14 -10.01
N GLY A 222 -4.32 -6.67 -9.20
CA GLY A 222 -5.10 -7.85 -9.53
C GLY A 222 -4.61 -9.12 -8.84
N GLY A 223 -5.00 -10.27 -9.40
CA GLY A 223 -4.90 -11.57 -8.78
C GLY A 223 -3.49 -12.11 -8.54
N ARG A 224 -3.47 -13.27 -7.90
CA ARG A 224 -2.25 -13.96 -7.43
C ARG A 224 -1.23 -14.22 -8.56
N ASP A 225 -1.68 -14.57 -9.75
CA ASP A 225 -0.78 -14.82 -10.89
C ASP A 225 0.03 -13.57 -11.24
N ARG A 226 -0.60 -12.40 -11.23
CA ARG A 226 0.09 -11.13 -11.48
C ARG A 226 1.09 -10.83 -10.37
N ILE A 227 0.71 -11.07 -9.13
CA ILE A 227 1.57 -10.86 -7.96
C ILE A 227 2.77 -11.82 -8.00
N GLN A 228 2.57 -13.09 -8.36
CA GLN A 228 3.66 -14.06 -8.50
C GLN A 228 4.66 -13.68 -9.58
N GLN A 229 4.20 -13.10 -10.69
CA GLN A 229 5.09 -12.54 -11.72
C GLN A 229 5.99 -11.42 -11.18
N LEU A 230 5.51 -10.62 -10.23
CA LEU A 230 6.31 -9.58 -9.57
C LEU A 230 7.34 -10.17 -8.60
N VAL A 231 6.99 -11.26 -7.92
CA VAL A 231 7.88 -11.95 -6.96
C VAL A 231 8.95 -12.79 -7.66
N ALA A 232 8.64 -13.36 -8.83
CA ALA A 232 9.50 -14.28 -9.55
C ALA A 232 10.94 -13.77 -9.83
N PRO A 233 11.18 -12.47 -10.13
CA PRO A 233 12.54 -11.94 -10.33
C PRO A 233 13.42 -11.92 -9.08
N GLY A 234 12.88 -12.27 -7.89
CA GLY A 234 13.64 -12.29 -6.64
C GLY A 234 13.97 -10.91 -6.05
N LYS A 235 13.29 -9.86 -6.54
CA LYS A 235 13.40 -8.52 -5.95
C LYS A 235 12.47 -8.43 -4.73
N PRO A 236 12.84 -7.65 -3.68
CA PRO A 236 11.95 -7.37 -2.56
C PRO A 236 10.60 -6.85 -3.01
N VAL A 237 9.50 -7.50 -2.58
CA VAL A 237 8.13 -7.03 -2.82
C VAL A 237 7.57 -6.49 -1.52
N ILE A 238 7.13 -5.25 -1.56
CA ILE A 238 6.53 -4.55 -0.42
C ILE A 238 5.02 -4.49 -0.64
N PHE A 239 4.28 -5.34 0.05
CA PHE A 239 2.82 -5.29 -0.01
C PHE A 239 2.30 -4.00 0.64
N SER A 240 1.35 -3.34 0.00
CA SER A 240 0.80 -2.07 0.46
C SER A 240 -0.72 -2.03 0.30
N ALA A 241 -1.39 -1.42 1.27
CA ALA A 241 -2.82 -1.16 1.22
C ALA A 241 -3.12 0.14 0.45
N ALA A 242 -4.34 0.21 -0.10
CA ALA A 242 -4.88 1.33 -0.87
C ALA A 242 -6.21 1.81 -0.24
N PHE A 243 -6.21 2.04 1.08
CA PHE A 243 -7.36 2.44 1.90
C PHE A 243 -8.50 1.40 1.94
N GLU A 244 -8.20 0.13 1.87
CA GLU A 244 -9.17 -0.94 2.11
C GLU A 244 -9.68 -0.90 3.56
N SER A 245 -10.86 -1.50 3.80
CA SER A 245 -11.34 -1.78 5.15
C SER A 245 -10.47 -2.84 5.83
N GLY A 246 -10.72 -3.09 7.11
CA GLY A 246 -10.03 -4.16 7.85
C GLY A 246 -10.11 -5.53 7.16
N VAL A 247 -11.15 -5.79 6.36
CA VAL A 247 -11.26 -7.03 5.57
C VAL A 247 -10.19 -7.08 4.47
N GLY A 248 -10.09 -6.03 3.66
CA GLY A 248 -9.10 -5.96 2.58
C GLY A 248 -7.68 -5.94 3.12
N VAL A 249 -7.41 -5.11 4.14
CA VAL A 249 -6.09 -5.02 4.77
C VAL A 249 -5.67 -6.36 5.38
N ALA A 250 -6.60 -7.12 5.99
CA ALA A 250 -6.31 -8.46 6.52
C ALA A 250 -5.88 -9.44 5.41
N ARG A 251 -6.52 -9.39 4.23
CA ARG A 251 -6.15 -10.22 3.07
C ARG A 251 -4.81 -9.82 2.48
N ILE A 252 -4.48 -8.54 2.44
CA ILE A 252 -3.16 -8.04 2.02
C ILE A 252 -2.09 -8.49 3.01
N ALA A 253 -2.35 -8.39 4.33
CA ALA A 253 -1.43 -8.86 5.36
C ALA A 253 -1.19 -10.38 5.28
N GLN A 254 -2.24 -11.18 5.00
CA GLN A 254 -2.11 -12.62 4.76
C GLN A 254 -1.15 -12.91 3.60
N LEU A 255 -1.33 -12.21 2.48
CA LEU A 255 -0.49 -12.37 1.31
C LEU A 255 0.96 -11.93 1.57
N ALA A 256 1.15 -10.84 2.32
CA ALA A 256 2.46 -10.36 2.74
C ALA A 256 3.17 -11.38 3.65
N ALA A 257 2.45 -11.99 4.60
CA ALA A 257 2.98 -13.04 5.48
C ALA A 257 3.40 -14.32 4.72
N GLU A 258 2.74 -14.60 3.60
CA GLU A 258 3.03 -15.74 2.75
C GLU A 258 4.22 -15.51 1.81
N LEU A 259 4.27 -14.36 1.15
CA LEU A 259 5.19 -14.10 0.03
C LEU A 259 6.36 -13.18 0.38
N SER A 260 6.27 -12.39 1.45
CA SER A 260 7.30 -11.39 1.78
C SER A 260 7.38 -11.11 3.29
N PRO A 261 7.51 -12.15 4.15
CA PRO A 261 7.37 -12.03 5.61
C PRO A 261 8.45 -11.19 6.30
N GLU A 262 9.61 -11.00 5.68
CA GLU A 262 10.71 -10.19 6.20
C GLU A 262 10.58 -8.69 5.90
N HIS A 263 9.74 -8.30 4.96
CA HIS A 263 9.63 -6.91 4.52
C HIS A 263 8.46 -6.20 5.18
N ALA A 264 8.72 -5.02 5.76
CA ALA A 264 7.67 -4.22 6.38
C ALA A 264 6.64 -3.76 5.33
N ALA A 265 5.38 -4.19 5.50
CA ALA A 265 4.28 -3.89 4.59
C ALA A 265 3.67 -2.51 4.87
N GLY A 266 3.17 -1.85 3.84
CA GLY A 266 2.49 -0.55 3.91
C GLY A 266 1.02 -0.69 4.29
N LEU A 267 0.72 -1.04 5.54
CA LEU A 267 -0.65 -1.32 6.03
C LEU A 267 -1.22 -0.19 6.90
N ASP A 268 -0.56 0.97 6.93
CA ASP A 268 -0.88 2.09 7.82
C ASP A 268 -2.03 2.99 7.28
N THR A 269 -2.86 2.47 6.38
CA THR A 269 -3.97 3.23 5.79
C THR A 269 -5.30 3.03 6.49
N LEU A 270 -5.44 2.01 7.34
CA LEU A 270 -6.69 1.72 8.03
C LEU A 270 -7.11 2.84 8.98
N ASP A 271 -6.15 3.49 9.66
CA ASP A 271 -6.41 4.62 10.58
C ASP A 271 -6.90 5.89 9.87
N TRP A 272 -6.88 5.92 8.54
CA TRP A 272 -7.45 7.02 7.74
C TRP A 272 -8.95 6.90 7.56
N LEU A 273 -9.54 5.75 7.87
CA LEU A 273 -10.97 5.53 7.87
C LEU A 273 -11.55 5.92 9.24
N ALA A 274 -12.71 6.58 9.24
CA ALA A 274 -13.38 7.00 10.48
C ALA A 274 -13.98 5.82 11.24
N ASP A 275 -14.16 4.69 10.57
CA ASP A 275 -14.75 3.47 11.11
C ASP A 275 -14.24 2.25 10.30
N ASP A 276 -14.55 1.05 10.74
CA ASP A 276 -14.20 -0.19 10.03
C ASP A 276 -15.44 -1.07 9.85
N LEU A 277 -15.32 -2.06 8.97
CA LEU A 277 -16.36 -3.07 8.73
C LEU A 277 -16.22 -4.26 9.66
N LEU A 278 -15.08 -4.45 10.29
CA LEU A 278 -14.83 -5.51 11.28
C LEU A 278 -15.24 -5.06 12.68
N ILE A 279 -15.76 -6.01 13.49
CA ILE A 279 -16.00 -5.80 14.92
C ILE A 279 -14.67 -5.71 15.67
N GLN A 280 -13.68 -6.51 15.23
CA GLN A 280 -12.30 -6.46 15.69
C GLN A 280 -11.38 -6.24 14.50
N SER A 281 -10.93 -5.00 14.32
CA SER A 281 -9.99 -4.64 13.26
C SER A 281 -8.60 -5.22 13.50
N PRO A 282 -7.81 -5.44 12.45
CA PRO A 282 -6.39 -5.69 12.58
C PRO A 282 -5.69 -4.61 13.42
N LYS A 283 -4.63 -4.99 14.13
CA LYS A 283 -3.98 -4.10 15.12
C LYS A 283 -2.48 -4.02 14.92
N LYS A 284 -1.93 -2.84 15.14
CA LYS A 284 -0.49 -2.63 15.26
C LYS A 284 -0.05 -3.00 16.69
N GLN A 285 0.84 -3.97 16.80
CA GLN A 285 1.42 -4.43 18.07
C GLN A 285 2.95 -4.39 17.94
N ASN A 286 3.58 -3.36 18.49
CA ASN A 286 5.00 -3.07 18.28
C ASN A 286 5.33 -2.99 16.78
N ASP A 287 6.32 -3.76 16.33
CA ASP A 287 6.76 -3.84 14.93
C ASP A 287 5.86 -4.71 14.03
N MET A 288 4.81 -5.33 14.58
CA MET A 288 3.94 -6.27 13.87
C MET A 288 2.53 -5.73 13.68
N PHE A 289 1.98 -5.96 12.49
CA PHE A 289 0.57 -5.80 12.17
C PHE A 289 -0.10 -7.17 12.32
N VAL A 290 -1.04 -7.29 13.24
CA VAL A 290 -1.67 -8.56 13.65
C VAL A 290 -3.10 -8.60 13.13
N VAL A 291 -3.42 -9.66 12.39
CA VAL A 291 -4.75 -9.92 11.86
C VAL A 291 -5.56 -10.75 12.85
N PRO A 292 -6.85 -10.45 13.11
CA PRO A 292 -7.70 -11.31 13.93
C PRO A 292 -7.87 -12.70 13.29
N GLU A 293 -8.05 -13.72 14.12
CA GLU A 293 -8.21 -15.11 13.66
C GLU A 293 -9.44 -15.30 12.77
N THR A 294 -10.49 -14.52 13.01
CA THR A 294 -11.74 -14.51 12.23
C THR A 294 -12.09 -13.09 11.81
N LEU A 295 -12.70 -12.93 10.63
CA LEU A 295 -13.21 -11.64 10.16
C LEU A 295 -14.69 -11.50 10.51
N ASP A 296 -14.96 -11.03 11.72
CA ASP A 296 -16.33 -10.78 12.18
C ASP A 296 -16.85 -9.45 11.62
N VAL A 297 -17.61 -9.53 10.52
CA VAL A 297 -18.11 -8.36 9.80
C VAL A 297 -19.38 -7.79 10.43
N ALA A 298 -19.41 -6.48 10.64
CA ALA A 298 -20.55 -5.71 11.12
C ALA A 298 -21.63 -5.55 10.02
N LYS A 299 -22.44 -6.59 9.79
CA LYS A 299 -23.40 -6.67 8.66
C LYS A 299 -24.38 -5.50 8.59
N ALA A 300 -24.64 -4.81 9.71
CA ALA A 300 -25.53 -3.63 9.73
C ALA A 300 -25.01 -2.44 8.90
N LYS A 301 -23.73 -2.45 8.53
CA LYS A 301 -23.06 -1.44 7.69
C LYS A 301 -23.10 -1.77 6.19
N LEU A 302 -23.73 -2.86 5.81
CA LEU A 302 -23.68 -3.44 4.46
C LEU A 302 -25.03 -3.35 3.76
N GLU A 303 -24.99 -3.06 2.45
CA GLU A 303 -26.12 -3.09 1.55
C GLU A 303 -25.99 -4.32 0.63
N ALA A 304 -26.96 -5.24 0.69
CA ALA A 304 -26.93 -6.46 -0.12
C ALA A 304 -27.04 -6.14 -1.63
N ILE A 305 -26.23 -6.82 -2.43
CA ILE A 305 -26.27 -6.75 -3.89
C ILE A 305 -26.96 -7.99 -4.42
N GLU A 306 -28.01 -7.82 -5.22
CA GLU A 306 -28.62 -8.91 -5.98
C GLU A 306 -27.68 -9.30 -7.13
N LEU A 307 -27.27 -10.57 -7.14
CA LEU A 307 -26.38 -11.18 -8.14
C LEU A 307 -27.15 -11.95 -9.21
#